data_b0a50ac2506ffcada432cc8027c7e07b
#
_entry.id   b0a50ac2506ffcada432cc8027c7e07b
#
_cell.length_a   1.000
_cell.length_b   1.000
_cell.length_c   1.000
_cell.angle_alpha   90.00
_cell.angle_beta   90.00
_cell.angle_gamma   90.00
#
_symmetry.space_group_name_H-M   'P 1'
#
loop_
_entity.id
_entity.type
_entity.pdbx_description
1 polymer ?
#
loop_
_entity_poly.entity_id
_entity_poly.type
_entity_poly.pdbx_seq_one_letter_code
_entity_poly.pdbx_strand_id
1 'polypeptide(L)'
;MGAYPHARRVGNLIFLSGVGPRERGTKVIPGVTLDDAGNIVDYDIEAQTLSVFRNVRYIIEDAGAAWEDIVDVQVFLTNMKKDFSTFNRLYAEHFSHVQACRTTIEIGSLPTPIAVELKVIVAISA
;
A
#
# COMPACT_ATOMS: atom_id res chain seq x y z
N MET A 1 4.21 15.34 6.10
CA MET A 1 3.97 13.96 6.57
C MET A 1 4.94 13.66 7.71
N GLY A 2 5.05 12.43 8.17
CA GLY A 2 5.88 12.10 9.30
C GLY A 2 7.38 12.26 9.06
N ALA A 3 8.14 12.28 10.14
CA ALA A 3 9.60 12.46 10.11
C ALA A 3 10.30 11.11 9.86
N TYR A 4 10.04 10.48 8.70
CA TYR A 4 10.62 9.19 8.34
C TYR A 4 10.76 9.09 6.81
N PRO A 5 11.73 8.29 6.34
CA PRO A 5 11.93 8.11 4.89
C PRO A 5 10.85 7.21 4.30
N HIS A 6 10.70 7.25 2.99
CA HIS A 6 9.83 6.30 2.29
C HIS A 6 10.40 4.89 2.32
N ALA A 7 11.72 4.76 2.28
CA ALA A 7 12.40 3.47 2.31
C ALA A 7 13.77 3.60 2.99
N ARG A 8 14.21 2.50 3.61
CA ARG A 8 15.55 2.42 4.21
C ARG A 8 16.16 1.07 3.88
N ARG A 9 17.39 1.10 3.37
CA ARG A 9 18.11 -0.12 3.05
C ARG A 9 19.01 -0.53 4.22
N VAL A 10 18.99 -1.83 4.54
CA VAL A 10 19.87 -2.45 5.54
C VAL A 10 20.40 -3.76 4.93
N GLY A 11 21.68 -3.78 4.57
CA GLY A 11 22.22 -4.93 3.85
C GLY A 11 21.50 -5.11 2.51
N ASN A 12 20.95 -6.31 2.30
CA ASN A 12 20.20 -6.64 1.09
C ASN A 12 18.69 -6.39 1.25
N LEU A 13 18.25 -5.89 2.39
CA LEU A 13 16.83 -5.63 2.65
C LEU A 13 16.52 -4.16 2.50
N ILE A 14 15.36 -3.87 1.90
CA ILE A 14 14.82 -2.52 1.82
C ILE A 14 13.47 -2.54 2.53
N PHE A 15 13.35 -1.74 3.57
CA PHE A 15 12.13 -1.57 4.36
C PHE A 15 11.40 -0.34 3.86
N LEU A 16 10.14 -0.50 3.45
CA LEU A 16 9.30 0.64 3.12
C LEU A 16 8.51 1.06 4.34
N SER A 17 8.31 2.36 4.50
CA SER A 17 7.29 2.87 5.43
C SER A 17 5.91 2.50 4.89
N GLY A 18 4.86 2.59 5.71
CA GLY A 18 3.51 2.30 5.26
C GLY A 18 3.13 3.14 4.04
N VAL A 19 2.54 2.51 3.03
CA VAL A 19 2.22 3.14 1.75
C VAL A 19 0.72 3.16 1.56
N GLY A 20 0.16 4.38 1.45
CA GLY A 20 -1.26 4.58 1.19
C GLY A 20 -1.54 4.92 -0.27
N PRO A 21 -2.83 5.20 -0.59
CA PRO A 21 -3.25 5.45 -1.97
C PRO A 21 -3.07 6.88 -2.46
N ARG A 22 -2.62 7.82 -1.63
CA ARG A 22 -2.46 9.21 -2.05
C ARG A 22 -1.55 9.29 -3.27
N GLU A 23 -1.99 9.99 -4.32
CA GLU A 23 -1.21 10.11 -5.55
C GLU A 23 0.12 10.81 -5.29
N ARG A 24 1.19 10.25 -5.87
CA ARG A 24 2.55 10.75 -5.72
C ARG A 24 2.64 12.22 -6.12
N GLY A 25 3.23 13.03 -5.24
CA GLY A 25 3.46 14.45 -5.50
C GLY A 25 2.23 15.33 -5.36
N THR A 26 1.12 14.79 -4.89
CA THR A 26 -0.14 15.54 -4.72
C THR A 26 -0.76 15.26 -3.35
N LYS A 27 -1.90 15.91 -3.08
CA LYS A 27 -2.72 15.62 -1.90
C LYS A 27 -3.96 14.80 -2.27
N VAL A 28 -4.06 14.38 -3.53
CA VAL A 28 -5.23 13.66 -4.05
C VAL A 28 -5.22 12.22 -3.56
N ILE A 29 -6.33 11.79 -2.98
CA ILE A 29 -6.58 10.40 -2.60
C ILE A 29 -7.64 9.86 -3.55
N PRO A 30 -7.28 8.90 -4.45
CA PRO A 30 -8.25 8.37 -5.40
C PRO A 30 -9.38 7.63 -4.70
N GLY A 31 -10.56 7.66 -5.31
CA GLY A 31 -11.68 6.86 -4.88
C GLY A 31 -12.21 7.17 -3.49
N VAL A 32 -12.08 8.41 -3.02
CA VAL A 32 -12.63 8.77 -1.70
C VAL A 32 -13.58 9.95 -1.84
N THR A 33 -14.69 9.90 -1.11
CA THR A 33 -15.62 11.01 -0.94
C THR A 33 -15.62 11.39 0.54
N LEU A 34 -15.37 12.65 0.83
CA LEU A 34 -15.29 13.16 2.19
C LEU A 34 -16.45 14.11 2.48
N ASP A 35 -16.86 14.17 3.75
CA ASP A 35 -17.79 15.20 4.22
C ASP A 35 -17.03 16.50 4.52
N ASP A 36 -17.76 17.54 4.95
CA ASP A 36 -17.18 18.85 5.22
C ASP A 36 -16.14 18.82 6.37
N ALA A 37 -16.24 17.83 7.25
CA ALA A 37 -15.30 17.67 8.36
C ALA A 37 -14.09 16.78 8.00
N GLY A 38 -14.01 16.29 6.76
CA GLY A 38 -12.91 15.44 6.31
C GLY A 38 -13.08 13.97 6.63
N ASN A 39 -14.27 13.55 7.04
CA ASN A 39 -14.54 12.13 7.30
C ASN A 39 -14.94 11.40 6.02
N ILE A 40 -14.57 10.11 5.92
CA ILE A 40 -14.92 9.30 4.76
C ILE A 40 -16.43 9.05 4.76
N VAL A 41 -17.09 9.44 3.67
CA VAL A 41 -18.50 9.11 3.39
C VAL A 41 -18.58 7.85 2.54
N ASP A 42 -17.71 7.74 1.55
CA ASP A 42 -17.65 6.58 0.65
C ASP A 42 -16.28 6.49 0.02
N TYR A 43 -15.92 5.29 -0.45
CA TYR A 43 -14.65 5.08 -1.14
C TYR A 43 -14.74 3.91 -2.12
N ASP A 44 -13.86 3.93 -3.11
CA ASP A 44 -13.69 2.86 -4.10
C ASP A 44 -12.41 2.09 -3.75
N ILE A 45 -12.56 0.89 -3.19
CA ILE A 45 -11.40 0.09 -2.78
C ILE A 45 -10.53 -0.32 -3.96
N GLU A 46 -11.11 -0.56 -5.13
CA GLU A 46 -10.32 -0.90 -6.31
C GLU A 46 -9.39 0.25 -6.71
N ALA A 47 -9.94 1.47 -6.81
CA ALA A 47 -9.13 2.65 -7.14
C ALA A 47 -8.02 2.88 -6.11
N GLN A 48 -8.34 2.75 -4.83
CA GLN A 48 -7.35 2.93 -3.77
C GLN A 48 -6.28 1.85 -3.79
N THR A 49 -6.65 0.60 -3.97
CA THR A 49 -5.70 -0.52 -4.01
C THR A 49 -4.73 -0.38 -5.18
N LEU A 50 -5.22 -0.04 -6.36
CA LEU A 50 -4.36 0.15 -7.54
C LEU A 50 -3.39 1.31 -7.34
N SER A 51 -3.85 2.37 -6.68
CA SER A 51 -2.99 3.51 -6.37
C SER A 51 -1.91 3.14 -5.36
N VAL A 52 -2.25 2.36 -4.33
CA VAL A 52 -1.25 1.84 -3.37
C VAL A 52 -0.20 1.02 -4.11
N PHE A 53 -0.60 0.11 -4.98
CA PHE A 53 0.34 -0.71 -5.74
C PHE A 53 1.26 0.16 -6.60
N ARG A 54 0.72 1.18 -7.23
CA ARG A 54 1.51 2.13 -8.04
C ARG A 54 2.54 2.86 -7.17
N ASN A 55 2.11 3.32 -6.00
CA ASN A 55 3.00 4.04 -5.07
C ASN A 55 4.10 3.15 -4.52
N VAL A 56 3.78 1.89 -4.19
CA VAL A 56 4.79 0.91 -3.77
C VAL A 56 5.82 0.72 -4.88
N ARG A 57 5.37 0.57 -6.12
CA ARG A 57 6.27 0.40 -7.27
C ARG A 57 7.21 1.60 -7.44
N TYR A 58 6.69 2.83 -7.31
CA TYR A 58 7.52 4.03 -7.40
C TYR A 58 8.64 4.01 -6.36
N ILE A 59 8.32 3.69 -5.11
CA ILE A 59 9.31 3.67 -4.03
C ILE A 59 10.36 2.59 -4.27
N ILE A 60 9.93 1.40 -4.67
CA ILE A 60 10.84 0.28 -4.94
C ILE A 60 11.78 0.62 -6.09
N GLU A 61 11.27 1.18 -7.17
CA GLU A 61 12.09 1.57 -8.32
C GLU A 61 13.05 2.70 -7.99
N ASP A 62 12.60 3.69 -7.23
CA ASP A 62 13.46 4.77 -6.74
C ASP A 62 14.60 4.24 -5.86
N ALA A 63 14.35 3.13 -5.15
CA ALA A 63 15.35 2.49 -4.30
C ALA A 63 16.28 1.53 -5.06
N GLY A 64 16.08 1.37 -6.37
CA GLY A 64 16.93 0.53 -7.21
C GLY A 64 16.56 -0.94 -7.22
N ALA A 65 15.34 -1.28 -6.84
CA ALA A 65 14.84 -2.65 -6.83
C ALA A 65 13.68 -2.83 -7.81
N ALA A 66 13.19 -4.06 -7.93
CA ALA A 66 12.07 -4.40 -8.81
C ALA A 66 10.89 -4.96 -8.02
N TRP A 67 9.72 -4.93 -8.63
CA TRP A 67 8.49 -5.47 -8.02
C TRP A 67 8.65 -6.92 -7.57
N GLU A 68 9.36 -7.71 -8.36
CA GLU A 68 9.59 -9.14 -8.11
C GLU A 68 10.50 -9.38 -6.90
N ASP A 69 11.16 -8.35 -6.39
CA ASP A 69 12.04 -8.44 -5.23
C ASP A 69 11.27 -8.35 -3.90
N ILE A 70 9.97 -8.11 -3.93
CA ILE A 70 9.15 -8.05 -2.72
C ILE A 70 9.10 -9.45 -2.08
N VAL A 71 9.42 -9.51 -0.78
CA VAL A 71 9.42 -10.78 -0.04
C VAL A 71 8.36 -10.86 1.05
N ASP A 72 7.88 -9.71 1.55
CA ASP A 72 6.88 -9.68 2.61
C ASP A 72 5.95 -8.50 2.45
N VAL A 73 4.65 -8.74 2.66
CA VAL A 73 3.60 -7.73 2.55
C VAL A 73 2.69 -7.81 3.75
N GLN A 74 2.48 -6.69 4.42
CA GLN A 74 1.42 -6.55 5.41
C GLN A 74 0.35 -5.65 4.81
N VAL A 75 -0.90 -6.10 4.88
CA VAL A 75 -2.05 -5.40 4.33
C VAL A 75 -2.93 -4.91 5.47
N PHE A 76 -3.23 -3.62 5.48
CA PHE A 76 -4.11 -3.01 6.47
C PHE A 76 -5.38 -2.54 5.77
N LEU A 77 -6.52 -3.11 6.16
CA LEU A 77 -7.84 -2.72 5.64
C LEU A 77 -8.69 -2.17 6.77
N THR A 78 -9.49 -1.16 6.48
CA THR A 78 -10.40 -0.59 7.50
C THR A 78 -11.76 -1.30 7.52
N ASN A 79 -12.07 -2.09 6.49
CA ASN A 79 -13.30 -2.87 6.43
C ASN A 79 -13.06 -4.19 5.68
N MET A 80 -12.61 -5.19 6.42
CA MET A 80 -12.25 -6.49 5.86
C MET A 80 -13.44 -7.14 5.13
N LYS A 81 -14.60 -7.11 5.76
CA LYS A 81 -15.79 -7.78 5.25
C LYS A 81 -16.24 -7.21 3.90
N LYS A 82 -16.15 -5.89 3.76
CA LYS A 82 -16.54 -5.20 2.54
C LYS A 82 -15.51 -5.33 1.43
N ASP A 83 -14.22 -5.30 1.77
CA ASP A 83 -13.14 -5.03 0.82
C ASP A 83 -12.26 -6.23 0.49
N PHE A 84 -12.26 -7.27 1.32
CA PHE A 84 -11.29 -8.36 1.19
C PHE A 84 -11.35 -9.05 -0.17
N SER A 85 -12.54 -9.32 -0.66
CA SER A 85 -12.73 -10.04 -1.93
C SER A 85 -12.15 -9.27 -3.12
N THR A 86 -12.46 -7.98 -3.21
CA THR A 86 -11.93 -7.11 -4.27
C THR A 86 -10.42 -6.95 -4.14
N PHE A 87 -9.95 -6.69 -2.92
CA PHE A 87 -8.52 -6.56 -2.67
C PHE A 87 -7.77 -7.83 -3.09
N ASN A 88 -8.28 -8.99 -2.70
CA ASN A 88 -7.65 -10.27 -3.01
C ASN A 88 -7.55 -10.53 -4.51
N ARG A 89 -8.58 -10.17 -5.26
CA ARG A 89 -8.57 -10.32 -6.72
C ARG A 89 -7.46 -9.47 -7.33
N LEU A 90 -7.38 -8.21 -6.93
CA LEU A 90 -6.35 -7.29 -7.43
C LEU A 90 -4.95 -7.74 -7.01
N TYR A 91 -4.83 -8.22 -5.77
CA TYR A 91 -3.56 -8.74 -5.27
C TYR A 91 -3.07 -9.91 -6.11
N ALA A 92 -3.95 -10.86 -6.42
CA ALA A 92 -3.60 -12.01 -7.25
C ALA A 92 -3.13 -11.57 -8.64
N GLU A 93 -3.77 -10.58 -9.24
CA GLU A 93 -3.38 -10.06 -10.55
C GLU A 93 -1.97 -9.47 -10.56
N HIS A 94 -1.54 -8.87 -9.45
CA HIS A 94 -0.26 -8.13 -9.38
C HIS A 94 0.86 -8.88 -8.66
N PHE A 95 0.53 -9.85 -7.82
CA PHE A 95 1.50 -10.50 -6.94
C PHE A 95 1.66 -12.00 -7.15
N SER A 96 0.85 -12.66 -7.96
CA SER A 96 0.91 -14.14 -8.08
C SER A 96 2.29 -14.65 -8.46
N HIS A 97 3.01 -13.93 -9.30
CA HIS A 97 4.35 -14.31 -9.76
C HIS A 97 5.47 -13.90 -8.78
N VAL A 98 5.16 -13.10 -7.77
CA VAL A 98 6.16 -12.56 -6.84
C VAL A 98 6.45 -13.54 -5.70
N GLN A 99 5.43 -14.27 -5.26
CA GLN A 99 5.53 -15.25 -4.17
C GLN A 99 5.99 -14.63 -2.84
N ALA A 100 5.51 -13.42 -2.54
CA ALA A 100 5.76 -12.78 -1.26
C ALA A 100 4.90 -13.41 -0.17
N CYS A 101 5.42 -13.43 1.05
CA CYS A 101 4.61 -13.73 2.23
C CYS A 101 3.63 -12.59 2.46
N ARG A 102 2.47 -12.90 3.04
CA ARG A 102 1.45 -11.87 3.29
C ARG A 102 0.72 -12.08 4.60
N THR A 103 0.47 -10.98 5.30
CA THR A 103 -0.44 -10.92 6.45
C THR A 103 -1.46 -9.83 6.16
N THR A 104 -2.75 -10.11 6.38
CA THR A 104 -3.83 -9.15 6.15
C THR A 104 -4.61 -8.97 7.44
N ILE A 105 -4.75 -7.73 7.90
CA ILE A 105 -5.46 -7.41 9.15
C ILE A 105 -6.41 -6.25 8.93
N GLU A 106 -7.50 -6.25 9.73
CA GLU A 106 -8.40 -5.11 9.81
C GLU A 106 -7.99 -4.23 10.96
N ILE A 107 -7.99 -2.93 10.72
CA ILE A 107 -7.63 -1.92 11.72
C ILE A 107 -8.76 -0.91 11.87
N GLY A 108 -8.72 -0.12 12.95
CA GLY A 108 -9.76 0.86 13.23
C GLY A 108 -9.75 2.04 12.26
N SER A 109 -8.59 2.63 12.02
CA SER A 109 -8.44 3.78 11.12
C SER A 109 -6.97 3.95 10.74
N LEU A 110 -6.75 4.78 9.74
CA LEU A 110 -5.41 5.15 9.28
C LEU A 110 -5.20 6.66 9.45
N PRO A 111 -3.94 7.13 9.49
CA PRO A 111 -3.64 8.55 9.75
C PRO A 111 -4.28 9.55 8.77
N THR A 112 -4.59 9.11 7.56
CA THR A 112 -5.27 9.91 6.54
C THR A 112 -6.57 9.21 6.16
N PRO A 113 -7.53 9.90 5.46
CA PRO A 113 -8.81 9.28 5.12
C PRO A 113 -8.69 8.29 3.97
N ILE A 114 -8.11 7.13 4.26
CA ILE A 114 -7.88 6.04 3.31
C ILE A 114 -8.42 4.73 3.88
N ALA A 115 -8.66 3.76 3.01
CA ALA A 115 -9.25 2.48 3.39
C ALA A 115 -8.25 1.31 3.33
N VAL A 116 -7.05 1.54 2.80
CA VAL A 116 -6.05 0.51 2.61
C VAL A 116 -4.65 1.09 2.70
N GLU A 117 -3.73 0.31 3.28
CA GLU A 117 -2.31 0.66 3.34
C GLU A 117 -1.50 -0.63 3.29
N LEU A 118 -0.33 -0.58 2.69
CA LEU A 118 0.61 -1.70 2.64
C LEU A 118 1.92 -1.35 3.34
N LYS A 119 2.48 -2.35 4.01
CA LYS A 119 3.84 -2.35 4.54
C LYS A 119 4.62 -3.44 3.80
N VAL A 120 5.73 -3.08 3.18
CA VAL A 120 6.46 -3.98 2.27
C VAL A 120 7.93 -4.08 2.66
N ILE A 121 8.48 -5.28 2.53
CA ILE A 121 9.92 -5.52 2.65
C ILE A 121 10.40 -6.12 1.33
N VAL A 122 11.51 -5.62 0.84
CA VAL A 122 12.13 -6.02 -0.43
C VAL A 122 13.51 -6.60 -0.14
N ALA A 123 13.88 -7.68 -0.82
CA ALA A 123 15.22 -8.26 -0.74
C ALA A 123 15.84 -8.22 -2.13
N ILE A 124 16.99 -7.58 -2.25
CA ILE A 124 17.71 -7.48 -3.52
C ILE A 124 18.91 -8.42 -3.52
N SER A 125 19.29 -8.85 -4.70
CA SER A 125 20.49 -9.67 -4.87
C SER A 125 21.74 -8.85 -4.54
N ALA A 126 22.69 -9.50 -3.92
CA ALA A 126 23.96 -8.86 -3.57
C ALA A 126 24.79 -8.54 -4.82
#